data_69d0f69bbb1c161c84309608489705ff
#
_entry.id   69d0f69bbb1c161c84309608489705ff
#
_cell.length_a   1.000
_cell.length_b   1.000
_cell.length_c   1.000
_cell.angle_alpha   90.00
_cell.angle_beta   90.00
_cell.angle_gamma   90.00
#
_symmetry.space_group_name_H-M   'P 1'
#
loop_
_entity.id
_entity.type
_entity.pdbx_description
1 polymer ?
#
loop_
_entity_poly.entity_id
_entity_poly.type
_entity_poly.pdbx_seq_one_letter_code
_entity_poly.pdbx_strand_id
1 'polypeptide(L)'
;MKYFGIAVFLFSTFLFAQPRELVPYSKTDFSFISKAGVESDIDMTGQDFIFISVREEDSDGRFYAIDKDGTVWLSGGISSGEEVEFTPSGKWKTLYKKRFYTSKKYPEEDGSNNMDYSIFFTNWGHAIHKGSINDTSHGCIHVQEHDIRRLYNWSKPGMPVLVSRHKYIQFARPDLKRIYLKEKKYRRKRRR
;
A
#
# COMPACT_ATOMS: atom_id res chain seq x y z
N MET A 1 26.41 59.93 22.43
CA MET A 1 26.52 58.78 21.54
C MET A 1 25.60 57.69 22.09
N LYS A 2 24.48 57.40 21.41
CA LYS A 2 23.53 56.37 21.81
C LYS A 2 23.79 55.12 20.92
N TYR A 3 24.22 54.03 21.49
CA TYR A 3 24.39 52.78 20.79
C TYR A 3 23.03 52.09 20.67
N PHE A 4 22.53 51.96 19.46
CA PHE A 4 21.37 51.13 19.12
C PHE A 4 21.87 49.70 18.89
N GLY A 5 21.60 48.83 19.85
CA GLY A 5 21.89 47.39 19.71
C GLY A 5 20.82 46.74 18.82
N ILE A 6 21.24 46.21 17.67
CA ILE A 6 20.39 45.40 16.80
C ILE A 6 20.40 44.00 17.40
N ALA A 7 19.28 43.58 17.98
CA ALA A 7 19.05 42.16 18.37
C ALA A 7 18.75 41.35 17.15
N VAL A 8 19.67 40.52 16.71
CA VAL A 8 19.45 39.52 15.65
C VAL A 8 18.75 38.31 16.27
N PHE A 9 17.45 38.21 16.05
CA PHE A 9 16.69 37.00 16.37
C PHE A 9 17.03 35.92 15.35
N LEU A 10 17.89 34.96 15.75
CA LEU A 10 18.09 33.71 15.00
C LEU A 10 16.84 32.83 15.17
N PHE A 11 15.94 32.88 14.22
CA PHE A 11 14.89 31.87 14.08
C PHE A 11 15.54 30.54 13.67
N SER A 12 15.80 29.67 14.63
CA SER A 12 16.13 28.28 14.35
C SER A 12 14.87 27.58 13.82
N THR A 13 14.75 27.47 12.51
CA THR A 13 13.74 26.60 11.89
C THR A 13 14.10 25.15 12.22
N PHE A 14 13.40 24.57 13.18
CA PHE A 14 13.42 23.13 13.38
C PHE A 14 12.83 22.50 12.10
N LEU A 15 13.69 21.97 11.23
CA LEU A 15 13.27 21.08 10.14
C LEU A 15 12.82 19.77 10.77
N PHE A 16 11.55 19.65 11.12
CA PHE A 16 10.97 18.34 11.38
C PHE A 16 10.98 17.56 10.07
N ALA A 17 11.61 16.38 10.08
CA ALA A 17 11.56 15.48 8.95
C ALA A 17 10.09 15.16 8.63
N GLN A 18 9.62 15.59 7.47
CA GLN A 18 8.24 15.34 7.03
C GLN A 18 8.04 13.82 6.84
N PRO A 19 6.88 13.27 7.22
CA PRO A 19 6.57 11.89 6.88
C PRO A 19 6.57 11.74 5.35
N ARG A 20 7.02 10.58 4.86
CA ARG A 20 6.85 10.27 3.43
C ARG A 20 5.38 10.20 3.12
N GLU A 21 4.95 10.91 2.10
CA GLU A 21 3.56 10.97 1.69
C GLU A 21 3.42 10.66 0.21
N LEU A 22 2.46 9.83 -0.13
CA LEU A 22 2.08 9.50 -1.51
C LEU A 22 0.60 9.82 -1.66
N VAL A 23 0.28 10.81 -2.49
CA VAL A 23 -1.08 11.32 -2.69
C VAL A 23 -1.55 10.98 -4.10
N PRO A 24 -2.62 10.18 -4.28
CA PRO A 24 -3.22 9.94 -5.58
C PRO A 24 -4.08 11.14 -6.01
N TYR A 25 -3.93 11.61 -7.23
CA TYR A 25 -4.81 12.60 -7.83
C TYR A 25 -5.50 12.11 -9.12
N SER A 26 -5.08 10.97 -9.63
CA SER A 26 -5.80 10.20 -10.65
C SER A 26 -5.63 8.69 -10.43
N LYS A 27 -6.05 7.86 -11.39
CA LYS A 27 -5.80 6.40 -11.35
C LYS A 27 -4.31 6.06 -11.47
N THR A 28 -3.55 6.85 -12.19
CA THR A 28 -2.17 6.56 -12.57
C THR A 28 -1.19 7.63 -12.12
N ASP A 29 -1.68 8.78 -11.65
CA ASP A 29 -0.84 9.92 -11.31
C ASP A 29 -0.87 10.19 -9.82
N PHE A 30 0.31 10.42 -9.24
CA PHE A 30 0.52 10.59 -7.81
C PHE A 30 1.54 11.69 -7.55
N SER A 31 1.36 12.46 -6.47
CA SER A 31 2.42 13.27 -5.89
C SER A 31 3.11 12.49 -4.78
N PHE A 32 4.42 12.59 -4.71
CA PHE A 32 5.22 11.96 -3.66
C PHE A 32 6.06 13.02 -2.96
N ILE A 33 5.90 13.11 -1.64
CA ILE A 33 6.71 13.97 -0.77
C ILE A 33 7.71 13.06 -0.02
N SER A 34 8.99 13.32 -0.25
CA SER A 34 10.08 12.58 0.41
C SER A 34 10.26 13.02 1.87
N LYS A 35 11.03 12.26 2.65
CA LYS A 35 11.41 12.67 4.03
C LYS A 35 12.16 14.01 4.09
N ALA A 36 12.79 14.43 3.01
CA ALA A 36 13.47 15.71 2.89
C ALA A 36 12.53 16.85 2.45
N GLY A 37 11.21 16.59 2.32
CA GLY A 37 10.23 17.56 1.86
C GLY A 37 10.29 17.84 0.35
N VAL A 38 11.04 17.03 -0.41
CA VAL A 38 11.09 17.18 -1.88
C VAL A 38 9.86 16.53 -2.47
N GLU A 39 9.08 17.32 -3.20
CA GLU A 39 7.92 16.85 -3.97
C GLU A 39 8.32 16.41 -5.37
N SER A 40 7.69 15.35 -5.86
CA SER A 40 7.87 14.84 -7.22
C SER A 40 6.59 14.15 -7.70
N ASP A 41 6.33 14.26 -8.99
CA ASP A 41 5.23 13.54 -9.62
C ASP A 41 5.64 12.13 -10.01
N ILE A 42 4.69 11.20 -9.89
CA ILE A 42 4.83 9.81 -10.30
C ILE A 42 3.72 9.52 -11.30
N ASP A 43 4.10 9.26 -12.54
CA ASP A 43 3.21 8.74 -13.58
C ASP A 43 3.39 7.23 -13.71
N MET A 44 2.29 6.49 -13.59
CA MET A 44 2.21 5.04 -13.73
C MET A 44 1.48 4.60 -15.01
N THR A 45 1.21 5.53 -15.92
CA THR A 45 0.58 5.23 -17.22
C THR A 45 1.37 4.19 -17.99
N GLY A 46 0.68 3.19 -18.53
CA GLY A 46 1.29 2.12 -19.31
C GLY A 46 2.02 1.05 -18.49
N GLN A 47 1.91 1.07 -17.15
CA GLN A 47 2.56 0.10 -16.26
C GLN A 47 1.54 -0.68 -15.43
N ASP A 48 1.81 -1.98 -15.23
CA ASP A 48 1.16 -2.78 -14.20
C ASP A 48 1.70 -2.37 -12.81
N PHE A 49 0.84 -2.13 -11.84
CA PHE A 49 1.27 -1.81 -10.48
C PHE A 49 0.24 -2.21 -9.41
N ILE A 50 0.71 -2.31 -8.17
CA ILE A 50 -0.12 -2.52 -6.98
C ILE A 50 -0.21 -1.19 -6.23
N PHE A 51 -1.41 -0.73 -5.95
CA PHE A 51 -1.66 0.40 -5.06
C PHE A 51 -2.27 -0.10 -3.76
N ILE A 52 -1.70 0.35 -2.63
CA ILE A 52 -2.18 0.06 -1.28
C ILE A 52 -2.63 1.38 -0.65
N SER A 53 -3.91 1.48 -0.33
CA SER A 53 -4.42 2.51 0.58
C SER A 53 -4.55 1.88 1.95
N VAL A 54 -3.71 2.28 2.90
CA VAL A 54 -3.74 1.73 4.27
C VAL A 54 -4.86 2.32 5.11
N ARG A 55 -5.56 3.33 4.62
CA ARG A 55 -6.72 3.94 5.27
C ARG A 55 -7.72 4.41 4.23
N GLU A 56 -8.71 3.59 3.96
CA GLU A 56 -9.90 3.97 3.19
C GLU A 56 -11.02 4.41 4.15
N GLU A 57 -11.99 5.18 3.64
CA GLU A 57 -13.24 5.40 4.37
C GLU A 57 -13.94 4.08 4.58
N ASP A 58 -14.49 3.89 5.78
CA ASP A 58 -15.27 2.73 6.20
C ASP A 58 -14.52 1.38 6.12
N SER A 59 -13.18 1.40 6.10
CA SER A 59 -12.37 0.18 6.12
C SER A 59 -10.95 0.43 6.65
N ASP A 60 -10.30 -0.64 7.13
CA ASP A 60 -8.89 -0.61 7.59
C ASP A 60 -7.90 -0.45 6.44
N GLY A 61 -8.39 -0.43 5.21
CA GLY A 61 -7.61 -0.24 4.00
C GLY A 61 -8.02 -1.17 2.87
N ARG A 62 -7.43 -0.94 1.70
CA ARG A 62 -7.71 -1.69 0.49
C ARG A 62 -6.50 -1.75 -0.44
N PHE A 63 -6.31 -2.89 -1.09
CA PHE A 63 -5.40 -2.99 -2.22
C PHE A 63 -6.14 -2.87 -3.55
N TYR A 64 -5.41 -2.41 -4.55
CA TYR A 64 -5.85 -2.31 -5.95
C TYR A 64 -4.74 -2.85 -6.85
N ALA A 65 -5.08 -3.78 -7.74
CA ALA A 65 -4.21 -4.24 -8.80
C ALA A 65 -4.63 -3.54 -10.10
N ILE A 66 -3.77 -2.66 -10.57
CA ILE A 66 -4.02 -1.82 -11.75
C ILE A 66 -3.15 -2.34 -12.90
N ASP A 67 -3.79 -2.64 -14.03
CA ASP A 67 -3.08 -3.05 -15.24
C ASP A 67 -2.52 -1.86 -16.01
N LYS A 68 -1.70 -2.14 -17.02
CA LYS A 68 -1.07 -1.14 -17.89
C LYS A 68 -2.08 -0.21 -18.61
N ASP A 69 -3.34 -0.62 -18.73
CA ASP A 69 -4.41 0.18 -19.35
C ASP A 69 -5.10 1.09 -18.31
N GLY A 70 -4.59 1.17 -17.08
CA GLY A 70 -5.14 1.94 -15.97
C GLY A 70 -6.43 1.35 -15.40
N THR A 71 -6.70 0.06 -15.65
CA THR A 71 -7.89 -0.62 -15.17
C THR A 71 -7.61 -1.33 -13.84
N VAL A 72 -8.43 -1.06 -12.82
CA VAL A 72 -8.45 -1.88 -11.62
C VAL A 72 -9.17 -3.19 -11.94
N TRP A 73 -8.42 -4.28 -12.03
CA TRP A 73 -8.98 -5.60 -12.36
C TRP A 73 -9.18 -6.51 -11.13
N LEU A 74 -8.49 -6.22 -10.01
CA LEU A 74 -8.63 -6.92 -8.74
C LEU A 74 -8.49 -5.91 -7.59
N SER A 75 -9.29 -6.08 -6.56
CA SER A 75 -9.22 -5.29 -5.33
C SER A 75 -9.86 -6.06 -4.18
N GLY A 76 -9.37 -5.86 -2.97
CA GLY A 76 -9.90 -6.46 -1.75
C GLY A 76 -9.52 -5.65 -0.51
N GLY A 77 -10.19 -5.94 0.61
CA GLY A 77 -9.83 -5.38 1.91
C GLY A 77 -8.46 -5.86 2.36
N ILE A 78 -7.82 -5.06 3.17
CA ILE A 78 -6.53 -5.37 3.81
C ILE A 78 -6.59 -5.06 5.30
N SER A 79 -5.63 -5.58 6.05
CA SER A 79 -5.14 -4.94 7.26
C SER A 79 -3.66 -4.59 7.11
N SER A 80 -3.16 -3.67 7.91
CA SER A 80 -1.80 -3.15 7.85
C SER A 80 -1.18 -3.08 9.24
N GLY A 81 -0.06 -2.37 9.41
CA GLY A 81 0.58 -2.19 10.71
C GLY A 81 -0.36 -1.55 11.72
N GLU A 82 -0.27 -2.01 12.98
CA GLU A 82 -1.04 -1.46 14.11
C GLU A 82 -0.84 0.05 14.22
N GLU A 83 0.40 0.49 14.14
CA GLU A 83 0.72 1.90 14.04
C GLU A 83 0.92 2.31 12.56
N VAL A 84 0.54 3.54 12.27
CA VAL A 84 0.56 4.09 10.89
C VAL A 84 1.96 4.03 10.28
N GLU A 85 2.99 4.21 11.10
CA GLU A 85 4.40 4.25 10.70
C GLU A 85 4.97 2.88 10.38
N PHE A 86 4.38 1.81 10.90
CA PHE A 86 4.87 0.45 10.67
C PHE A 86 4.76 0.02 9.22
N THR A 87 3.74 0.49 8.50
CA THR A 87 3.62 0.27 7.06
C THR A 87 4.16 1.49 6.31
N PRO A 88 5.33 1.38 5.64
CA PRO A 88 5.99 2.54 5.06
C PRO A 88 5.27 3.05 3.81
N SER A 89 4.83 4.31 3.82
CA SER A 89 4.30 4.99 2.63
C SER A 89 5.39 5.24 1.58
N GLY A 90 5.00 5.33 0.32
CA GLY A 90 5.86 5.71 -0.78
C GLY A 90 5.79 4.76 -1.98
N LYS A 91 6.73 4.96 -2.90
CA LYS A 91 6.91 4.12 -4.10
C LYS A 91 7.98 3.06 -3.84
N TRP A 92 7.58 1.83 -3.96
CA TRP A 92 8.38 0.62 -3.78
C TRP A 92 8.34 -0.22 -5.06
N LYS A 93 8.95 -1.39 -5.02
CA LYS A 93 8.82 -2.41 -6.07
C LYS A 93 8.82 -3.80 -5.44
N THR A 94 8.15 -4.73 -6.05
CA THR A 94 8.25 -6.15 -5.69
C THR A 94 9.70 -6.61 -5.84
N LEU A 95 10.31 -7.04 -4.74
CA LEU A 95 11.71 -7.51 -4.72
C LEU A 95 11.78 -8.99 -5.06
N TYR A 96 11.04 -9.82 -4.32
CA TYR A 96 10.94 -11.26 -4.52
C TYR A 96 9.62 -11.77 -3.96
N LYS A 97 9.30 -13.02 -4.27
CA LYS A 97 8.05 -13.68 -3.87
C LYS A 97 8.32 -15.04 -3.26
N LYS A 98 7.53 -15.43 -2.25
CA LYS A 98 7.56 -16.74 -1.61
C LYS A 98 6.17 -17.34 -1.57
N ARG A 99 5.98 -18.51 -2.18
CA ARG A 99 4.69 -19.21 -2.17
C ARG A 99 4.35 -19.75 -0.78
N PHE A 100 5.35 -20.29 -0.10
CA PHE A 100 5.31 -20.77 1.28
C PHE A 100 6.37 -20.04 2.07
N TYR A 101 5.96 -19.39 3.15
CA TYR A 101 6.88 -18.67 4.01
C TYR A 101 6.34 -18.59 5.43
N THR A 102 7.19 -18.84 6.41
CA THR A 102 6.93 -18.65 7.83
C THR A 102 7.91 -17.63 8.36
N SER A 103 7.40 -16.56 8.98
CA SER A 103 8.24 -15.53 9.59
C SER A 103 8.92 -16.08 10.84
N LYS A 104 10.24 -15.84 10.94
CA LYS A 104 11.02 -16.12 12.16
C LYS A 104 11.17 -14.88 13.04
N LYS A 105 10.88 -13.71 12.51
CA LYS A 105 11.10 -12.42 13.21
C LYS A 105 9.99 -12.12 14.20
N TYR A 106 8.76 -12.49 13.87
CA TYR A 106 7.57 -12.27 14.67
C TYR A 106 6.77 -13.57 14.70
N PRO A 107 7.19 -14.58 15.46
CA PRO A 107 6.43 -15.81 15.60
C PRO A 107 5.15 -15.54 16.41
N GLU A 108 4.07 -16.22 16.07
CA GLU A 108 2.87 -16.30 16.90
C GLU A 108 3.12 -17.19 18.12
N GLU A 109 2.18 -17.26 19.08
CA GLU A 109 2.33 -18.05 20.31
C GLU A 109 2.63 -19.53 20.07
N ASP A 110 2.11 -20.09 18.97
CA ASP A 110 2.37 -21.47 18.52
C ASP A 110 3.71 -21.63 17.79
N GLY A 111 4.53 -20.56 17.72
CA GLY A 111 5.81 -20.53 17.00
C GLY A 111 5.69 -20.42 15.48
N SER A 112 4.47 -20.34 14.95
CA SER A 112 4.21 -20.13 13.52
C SER A 112 3.85 -18.65 13.26
N ASN A 113 4.14 -18.18 12.06
CA ASN A 113 3.57 -16.97 11.48
C ASN A 113 3.53 -17.19 9.99
N ASN A 114 2.41 -17.70 9.53
CA ASN A 114 2.22 -18.07 8.14
C ASN A 114 2.05 -16.85 7.27
N MET A 115 3.05 -16.61 6.41
CA MET A 115 3.06 -15.54 5.42
C MET A 115 3.00 -16.10 4.00
N ASP A 116 2.16 -17.10 3.75
CA ASP A 116 2.02 -17.69 2.42
C ASP A 116 1.63 -16.66 1.37
N TYR A 117 2.06 -16.89 0.14
CA TYR A 117 1.90 -15.97 -1.00
C TYR A 117 2.54 -14.60 -0.77
N SER A 118 3.67 -14.55 -0.06
CA SER A 118 4.37 -13.29 0.22
C SER A 118 4.91 -12.63 -1.04
N ILE A 119 4.64 -11.33 -1.16
CA ILE A 119 5.17 -10.39 -2.16
C ILE A 119 5.96 -9.35 -1.38
N PHE A 120 7.28 -9.53 -1.25
CA PHE A 120 8.15 -8.63 -0.50
C PHE A 120 8.44 -7.38 -1.30
N PHE A 121 8.29 -6.20 -0.68
CA PHE A 121 8.45 -4.91 -1.35
C PHE A 121 9.42 -3.95 -0.66
N THR A 122 9.97 -4.29 0.52
CA THR A 122 11.05 -3.54 1.17
C THR A 122 12.18 -4.46 1.60
N ASN A 123 13.39 -3.92 1.72
CA ASN A 123 14.55 -4.64 2.26
C ASN A 123 14.44 -4.91 3.76
N TRP A 124 13.47 -4.30 4.45
CA TRP A 124 13.22 -4.50 5.89
C TRP A 124 12.26 -5.66 6.16
N GLY A 125 11.75 -6.31 5.10
CA GLY A 125 10.91 -7.49 5.20
C GLY A 125 9.40 -7.23 5.15
N HIS A 126 8.95 -6.01 4.81
CA HIS A 126 7.53 -5.78 4.58
C HIS A 126 7.06 -6.52 3.33
N ALA A 127 5.92 -7.19 3.47
CA ALA A 127 5.32 -7.98 2.40
C ALA A 127 3.80 -7.80 2.36
N ILE A 128 3.22 -8.03 1.20
CA ILE A 128 1.80 -8.31 1.03
C ILE A 128 1.67 -9.83 1.08
N HIS A 129 0.86 -10.38 1.99
CA HIS A 129 0.74 -11.84 2.14
C HIS A 129 -0.63 -12.27 2.63
N LYS A 130 -0.88 -13.58 2.65
CA LYS A 130 -2.07 -14.16 3.26
C LYS A 130 -2.11 -13.82 4.74
N GLY A 131 -3.25 -13.32 5.21
CA GLY A 131 -3.49 -13.04 6.62
C GLY A 131 -4.93 -12.65 6.89
N SER A 132 -5.26 -12.55 8.16
CA SER A 132 -6.55 -11.98 8.61
C SER A 132 -6.57 -10.49 8.30
N ILE A 133 -7.68 -10.01 7.77
CA ILE A 133 -7.91 -8.57 7.55
C ILE A 133 -8.55 -7.88 8.76
N ASN A 134 -8.82 -8.64 9.83
CA ASN A 134 -9.38 -8.14 11.07
C ASN A 134 -8.31 -7.90 12.15
N ASP A 135 -7.10 -8.42 11.92
CA ASP A 135 -5.99 -8.34 12.86
C ASP A 135 -4.86 -7.50 12.25
N THR A 136 -4.35 -6.56 13.04
CA THR A 136 -3.21 -5.71 12.64
C THR A 136 -1.91 -6.51 12.54
N SER A 137 -0.89 -5.91 11.94
CA SER A 137 0.43 -6.51 11.76
C SER A 137 1.54 -5.61 12.32
N HIS A 138 2.78 -6.07 12.22
CA HIS A 138 3.98 -5.26 12.46
C HIS A 138 4.46 -4.52 11.19
N GLY A 139 3.53 -4.20 10.27
CA GLY A 139 3.79 -3.43 9.05
C GLY A 139 3.61 -4.18 7.74
N CYS A 140 3.40 -5.50 7.77
CA CYS A 140 2.97 -6.25 6.59
C CYS A 140 1.53 -5.90 6.20
N ILE A 141 1.17 -6.20 4.96
CA ILE A 141 -0.18 -6.04 4.42
C ILE A 141 -0.84 -7.41 4.37
N HIS A 142 -1.83 -7.64 5.23
CA HIS A 142 -2.64 -8.85 5.20
C HIS A 142 -3.72 -8.75 4.12
N VAL A 143 -3.88 -9.84 3.38
CA VAL A 143 -4.90 -9.99 2.33
C VAL A 143 -5.55 -11.35 2.47
N GLN A 144 -6.86 -11.43 2.27
CA GLN A 144 -7.58 -12.71 2.29
C GLN A 144 -7.04 -13.70 1.26
N GLU A 145 -7.05 -14.99 1.57
CA GLU A 145 -6.44 -16.04 0.74
C GLU A 145 -6.90 -16.01 -0.72
N HIS A 146 -8.18 -15.86 -0.97
CA HIS A 146 -8.72 -15.81 -2.33
C HIS A 146 -8.09 -14.71 -3.18
N ASP A 147 -7.89 -13.53 -2.61
CA ASP A 147 -7.41 -12.35 -3.32
C ASP A 147 -5.89 -12.36 -3.43
N ILE A 148 -5.18 -12.74 -2.35
CA ILE A 148 -3.71 -12.78 -2.39
C ILE A 148 -3.20 -13.84 -3.38
N ARG A 149 -3.88 -14.96 -3.57
CA ARG A 149 -3.50 -15.96 -4.58
C ARG A 149 -3.53 -15.38 -5.99
N ARG A 150 -4.55 -14.59 -6.30
CA ARG A 150 -4.71 -13.91 -7.60
C ARG A 150 -3.65 -12.83 -7.77
N LEU A 151 -3.46 -11.99 -6.76
CA LEU A 151 -2.46 -10.93 -6.75
C LEU A 151 -1.04 -11.49 -6.88
N TYR A 152 -0.73 -12.54 -6.12
CA TYR A 152 0.55 -13.24 -6.18
C TYR A 152 0.83 -13.79 -7.58
N ASN A 153 -0.12 -14.47 -8.20
CA ASN A 153 0.08 -15.07 -9.52
C ASN A 153 0.31 -14.00 -10.61
N TRP A 154 -0.33 -12.83 -10.49
CA TRP A 154 -0.20 -11.74 -11.44
C TRP A 154 1.06 -10.90 -11.22
N SER A 155 1.43 -10.64 -9.98
CA SER A 155 2.59 -9.81 -9.66
C SER A 155 3.91 -10.43 -10.11
N LYS A 156 4.88 -9.59 -10.43
CA LYS A 156 6.22 -9.99 -10.91
C LYS A 156 7.29 -9.23 -10.12
N PRO A 157 8.49 -9.78 -9.92
CA PRO A 157 9.63 -9.01 -9.42
C PRO A 157 9.85 -7.77 -10.27
N GLY A 158 10.14 -6.63 -9.62
CA GLY A 158 10.29 -5.33 -10.26
C GLY A 158 8.98 -4.55 -10.43
N MET A 159 7.79 -5.17 -10.30
CA MET A 159 6.51 -4.47 -10.38
C MET A 159 6.40 -3.39 -9.30
N PRO A 160 5.98 -2.17 -9.66
CA PRO A 160 5.77 -1.10 -8.69
C PRO A 160 4.72 -1.45 -7.64
N VAL A 161 5.01 -1.06 -6.39
CA VAL A 161 4.09 -1.12 -5.25
C VAL A 161 4.03 0.27 -4.63
N LEU A 162 2.88 0.90 -4.68
CA LEU A 162 2.64 2.22 -4.12
C LEU A 162 1.83 2.07 -2.84
N VAL A 163 2.33 2.64 -1.74
CA VAL A 163 1.65 2.62 -0.43
C VAL A 163 1.30 4.04 -0.03
N SER A 164 0.04 4.30 0.21
CA SER A 164 -0.52 5.62 0.53
C SER A 164 -1.40 5.58 1.78
N ARG A 165 -1.48 6.70 2.48
CA ARG A 165 -2.45 6.96 3.56
C ARG A 165 -3.68 7.71 3.07
N HIS A 166 -3.75 7.99 1.76
CA HIS A 166 -4.86 8.69 1.13
C HIS A 166 -5.83 7.71 0.47
N LYS A 167 -7.09 8.12 0.39
CA LYS A 167 -8.16 7.38 -0.25
C LYS A 167 -7.91 7.27 -1.76
N TYR A 168 -8.17 6.09 -2.30
CA TYR A 168 -8.07 5.82 -3.73
C TYR A 168 -9.39 5.35 -4.34
N ILE A 169 -10.35 4.98 -3.51
CA ILE A 169 -11.62 4.39 -3.92
C ILE A 169 -12.39 5.26 -4.94
N GLN A 170 -12.28 6.59 -4.84
CA GLN A 170 -12.95 7.51 -5.76
C GLN A 170 -12.53 7.31 -7.23
N PHE A 171 -11.25 6.99 -7.45
CA PHE A 171 -10.71 6.72 -8.79
C PHE A 171 -11.05 5.31 -9.27
N ALA A 172 -11.20 4.36 -8.37
CA ALA A 172 -11.45 2.95 -8.66
C ALA A 172 -12.94 2.58 -8.79
N ARG A 173 -13.88 3.43 -8.33
CA ARG A 173 -15.33 3.12 -8.26
C ARG A 173 -15.93 2.49 -9.51
N PRO A 174 -15.67 2.98 -10.73
CA PRO A 174 -16.26 2.40 -11.95
C PRO A 174 -15.83 0.94 -12.14
N ASP A 175 -14.55 0.67 -11.89
CA ASP A 175 -13.96 -0.66 -12.05
C ASP A 175 -14.43 -1.61 -10.96
N LEU A 176 -14.51 -1.15 -9.70
CA LEU A 176 -15.04 -1.93 -8.58
C LEU A 176 -16.48 -2.35 -8.80
N LYS A 177 -17.33 -1.46 -9.34
CA LYS A 177 -18.70 -1.81 -9.72
C LYS A 177 -18.73 -2.94 -10.74
N ARG A 178 -17.87 -2.89 -11.75
CA ARG A 178 -17.74 -3.93 -12.79
C ARG A 178 -17.28 -5.27 -12.19
N ILE A 179 -16.27 -5.26 -11.32
CA ILE A 179 -15.75 -6.46 -10.62
C ILE A 179 -16.88 -7.09 -9.82
N TYR A 180 -17.58 -6.33 -8.99
CA TYR A 180 -18.69 -6.80 -8.16
C TYR A 180 -19.82 -7.45 -8.99
N LEU A 181 -20.22 -6.82 -10.09
CA LEU A 181 -21.28 -7.34 -10.95
C LEU A 181 -20.86 -8.66 -11.62
N LYS A 182 -19.59 -8.78 -12.03
CA LYS A 182 -19.03 -10.00 -12.62
C LYS A 182 -19.03 -11.15 -11.59
N GLU A 183 -18.59 -10.91 -10.37
CA GLU A 183 -18.59 -11.90 -9.30
C GLU A 183 -19.98 -12.34 -8.89
N LYS A 184 -20.93 -11.41 -8.79
CA LYS A 184 -22.34 -11.71 -8.51
C LYS A 184 -22.95 -12.61 -9.57
N LYS A 185 -22.64 -12.35 -10.86
CA LYS A 185 -23.09 -13.19 -11.98
C LYS A 185 -22.50 -14.59 -11.91
N TYR A 186 -21.21 -14.72 -11.59
CA TYR A 186 -20.51 -15.99 -11.44
C TYR A 186 -21.09 -16.83 -10.30
N ARG A 187 -21.31 -16.24 -9.12
CA ARG A 187 -21.91 -16.92 -7.95
C ARG A 187 -23.32 -17.43 -8.25
N ARG A 188 -24.14 -16.68 -8.99
CA ARG A 188 -25.48 -17.12 -9.41
C ARG A 188 -25.42 -18.32 -10.35
N LYS A 189 -24.46 -18.36 -11.30
CA LYS A 189 -24.29 -19.47 -12.22
C LYS A 189 -23.86 -20.78 -11.54
N ARG A 190 -23.08 -20.70 -10.45
CA ARG A 190 -22.66 -21.89 -9.69
C ARG A 190 -23.72 -22.46 -8.76
N ARG A 191 -24.77 -21.71 -8.46
CA ARG A 191 -25.89 -22.17 -7.59
C ARG A 191 -27.06 -22.79 -8.37
N ARG A 192 -26.99 -22.76 -9.69
CA ARG A 192 -27.90 -23.46 -10.62
C ARG A 192 -27.30 -24.76 -11.12
#